data_0aaa33b0884fe063f4728c5e8164ee47
#
_entry.id   0aaa33b0884fe063f4728c5e8164ee47
#
_cell.length_a   1.000
_cell.length_b   1.000
_cell.length_c   1.000
_cell.angle_alpha   90.00
_cell.angle_beta   90.00
_cell.angle_gamma   90.00
#
_symmetry.space_group_name_H-M   'P 1'
#
loop_
_entity.id
_entity.type
_entity.pdbx_description
1 polymer ?
#
loop_
_entity_poly.entity_id
_entity_poly.type
_entity_poly.pdbx_seq_one_letter_code
_entity_poly.pdbx_strand_id
1 'polypeptide(L)'
;MRFDLENQAYKSLPRLLERDFGITVKERLIRRFIKNKKGESLEINIIGKGEKDGKEINIIGEAKTNLSLRHIEDFLDRLKDIREVIDGEILPIMVTHMTEPEVEEYALKKGIKVYYSYEF
;
A
#
# COMPACT_ATOMS: atom_id res chain seq x y z
N MET A 1 -20.00 -1.40 -2.32
CA MET A 1 -19.44 -1.37 -3.68
C MET A 1 -18.02 -1.92 -3.68
N ARG A 2 -17.60 -2.42 -4.81
CA ARG A 2 -16.30 -3.11 -4.95
C ARG A 2 -15.09 -2.28 -4.56
N PHE A 3 -15.13 -0.99 -4.81
CA PHE A 3 -13.96 -0.11 -4.58
C PHE A 3 -14.11 0.80 -3.36
N ASP A 4 -15.11 0.56 -2.51
CA ASP A 4 -15.37 1.46 -1.37
C ASP A 4 -14.18 1.57 -0.42
N LEU A 5 -13.53 0.47 -0.11
CA LEU A 5 -12.40 0.46 0.82
C LEU A 5 -11.24 1.29 0.27
N GLU A 6 -10.86 1.07 -0.99
CA GLU A 6 -9.79 1.84 -1.63
C GLU A 6 -10.15 3.33 -1.71
N ASN A 7 -11.39 3.63 -2.09
CA ASN A 7 -11.82 5.02 -2.23
C ASN A 7 -11.77 5.76 -0.89
N GLN A 8 -12.15 5.09 0.19
CA GLN A 8 -12.01 5.66 1.53
C GLN A 8 -10.54 5.86 1.90
N ALA A 9 -9.71 4.89 1.56
CA ALA A 9 -8.28 4.94 1.85
C ALA A 9 -7.61 6.12 1.14
N TYR A 10 -7.94 6.38 -0.13
CA TYR A 10 -7.36 7.50 -0.87
C TYR A 10 -7.58 8.83 -0.17
N LYS A 11 -8.72 8.99 0.50
CA LYS A 11 -9.04 10.23 1.21
C LYS A 11 -8.34 10.34 2.55
N SER A 12 -8.12 9.24 3.22
CA SER A 12 -7.65 9.23 4.61
C SER A 12 -6.16 8.93 4.76
N LEU A 13 -5.57 8.16 3.85
CA LEU A 13 -4.16 7.81 3.94
C LEU A 13 -3.21 8.98 4.00
N PRO A 14 -3.41 10.10 3.26
CA PRO A 14 -2.48 11.22 3.39
C PRO A 14 -2.31 11.70 4.82
N ARG A 15 -3.41 11.84 5.56
CA ARG A 15 -3.38 12.24 6.98
C ARG A 15 -2.69 11.18 7.84
N LEU A 16 -3.01 9.91 7.60
CA LEU A 16 -2.46 8.81 8.39
C LEU A 16 -0.97 8.61 8.14
N LEU A 17 -0.51 8.75 6.90
CA LEU A 17 0.90 8.63 6.55
C LEU A 17 1.72 9.78 7.13
N GLU A 18 1.16 10.97 7.18
CA GLU A 18 1.83 12.07 7.84
C GLU A 18 1.94 11.84 9.34
N ARG A 19 0.85 11.39 9.96
CA ARG A 19 0.83 11.08 11.40
C ARG A 19 1.86 10.03 11.80
N ASP A 20 1.93 8.93 11.03
CA ASP A 20 2.72 7.77 11.42
C ASP A 20 4.15 7.77 10.91
N PHE A 21 4.42 8.41 9.78
CA PHE A 21 5.74 8.37 9.13
C PHE A 21 6.31 9.73 8.82
N GLY A 22 5.57 10.81 9.02
CA GLY A 22 6.01 12.14 8.61
C GLY A 22 6.09 12.29 7.09
N ILE A 23 5.30 11.50 6.36
CA ILE A 23 5.29 11.54 4.90
C ILE A 23 4.22 12.49 4.41
N THR A 24 4.60 13.44 3.55
CA THR A 24 3.65 14.32 2.86
C THR A 24 3.37 13.72 1.49
N VAL A 25 2.10 13.42 1.21
CA VAL A 25 1.71 12.86 -0.09
C VAL A 25 1.80 13.97 -1.14
N LYS A 26 2.54 13.72 -2.22
CA LYS A 26 2.78 14.67 -3.31
C LYS A 26 1.98 14.33 -4.55
N GLU A 27 1.97 13.05 -4.95
CA GLU A 27 1.11 12.57 -6.02
C GLU A 27 -0.03 11.78 -5.40
N ARG A 28 -1.27 12.08 -5.83
CA ARG A 28 -2.46 11.46 -5.26
C ARG A 28 -2.39 9.95 -5.31
N LEU A 29 -2.88 9.33 -4.24
CA LEU A 29 -3.03 7.89 -4.19
C LEU A 29 -4.23 7.48 -5.03
N ILE A 30 -4.00 6.62 -6.01
CA ILE A 30 -5.04 6.14 -6.93
C ILE A 30 -4.78 4.67 -7.24
N ARG A 31 -5.75 4.01 -7.86
CA ARG A 31 -5.54 2.69 -8.46
C ARG A 31 -5.01 2.88 -9.87
N ARG A 32 -4.07 2.04 -10.27
CA ARG A 32 -3.42 2.20 -11.56
C ARG A 32 -2.80 0.89 -12.01
N PHE A 33 -2.65 0.72 -13.31
CA PHE A 33 -1.85 -0.36 -13.87
C PHE A 33 -0.43 0.12 -14.12
N ILE A 34 0.53 -0.75 -13.85
CA ILE A 34 1.92 -0.53 -14.28
C ILE A 34 2.36 -1.76 -15.06
N LYS A 35 3.41 -1.62 -15.87
CA LYS A 35 4.00 -2.75 -16.60
C LYS A 35 5.15 -3.31 -15.79
N ASN A 36 5.18 -4.64 -15.63
CA ASN A 36 6.33 -5.29 -15.04
C ASN A 36 7.45 -5.41 -16.08
N LYS A 37 8.56 -6.02 -15.70
CA LYS A 37 9.74 -6.16 -16.55
C LYS A 37 9.46 -6.96 -17.81
N LYS A 38 8.48 -7.87 -17.77
CA LYS A 38 8.08 -8.72 -18.90
C LYS A 38 7.04 -8.04 -19.81
N GLY A 39 6.62 -6.81 -19.47
CA GLY A 39 5.59 -6.10 -20.21
C GLY A 39 4.17 -6.47 -19.83
N GLU A 40 3.99 -7.26 -18.78
CA GLU A 40 2.65 -7.63 -18.29
C GLU A 40 2.08 -6.52 -17.42
N SER A 41 0.77 -6.29 -17.51
CA SER A 41 0.09 -5.29 -16.70
C SER A 41 -0.16 -5.82 -15.29
N LEU A 42 0.25 -5.03 -14.29
CA LEU A 42 -0.03 -5.29 -12.89
C LEU A 42 -0.99 -4.22 -12.40
N GLU A 43 -2.15 -4.63 -11.88
CA GLU A 43 -3.06 -3.71 -11.24
C GLU A 43 -2.59 -3.45 -9.81
N ILE A 44 -2.47 -2.18 -9.45
CA ILE A 44 -2.10 -1.78 -8.10
C ILE A 44 -3.26 -0.98 -7.52
N ASN A 45 -3.77 -1.42 -6.39
CA ASN A 45 -4.94 -0.80 -5.77
C ASN A 45 -4.65 0.61 -5.29
N ILE A 46 -3.46 0.84 -4.73
CA ILE A 46 -3.07 2.11 -4.15
C ILE A 46 -1.64 2.40 -4.57
N ILE A 47 -1.46 3.47 -5.34
CA ILE A 47 -0.12 3.90 -5.74
C ILE A 47 -0.06 5.42 -5.80
N GLY A 48 1.01 5.97 -5.27
CA GLY A 48 1.28 7.40 -5.32
C GLY A 48 2.67 7.67 -4.81
N LYS A 49 2.98 8.94 -4.63
CA LYS A 49 4.29 9.35 -4.15
C LYS A 49 4.16 10.33 -3.00
N GLY A 50 5.08 10.21 -2.07
CA GLY A 50 5.21 11.13 -0.96
C GLY A 50 6.64 11.58 -0.81
N GLU A 51 6.86 12.43 0.19
CA GLU A 51 8.16 12.97 0.50
C GLU A 51 8.36 12.97 2.00
N LYS A 52 9.55 12.59 2.42
CA LYS A 52 9.96 12.64 3.82
C LYS A 52 11.39 13.12 3.87
N ASP A 53 11.64 14.21 4.62
CA ASP A 53 12.98 14.79 4.79
C ASP A 53 13.68 15.03 3.45
N GLY A 54 12.92 15.53 2.47
CA GLY A 54 13.44 15.84 1.14
C GLY A 54 13.63 14.64 0.22
N LYS A 55 13.27 13.44 0.67
CA LYS A 55 13.40 12.21 -0.13
C LYS A 55 12.05 11.74 -0.62
N GLU A 56 12.01 11.35 -1.89
CA GLU A 56 10.79 10.79 -2.49
C GLU A 56 10.59 9.35 -2.03
N ILE A 57 9.33 9.02 -1.73
CA ILE A 57 8.93 7.67 -1.32
C ILE A 57 7.76 7.24 -2.19
N ASN A 58 7.86 6.05 -2.76
CA ASN A 58 6.75 5.43 -3.48
C ASN A 58 5.83 4.74 -2.49
N ILE A 59 4.55 5.06 -2.53
CA ILE A 59 3.55 4.44 -1.65
C ILE A 59 2.82 3.41 -2.49
N ILE A 60 2.91 2.15 -2.10
CA ILE A 60 2.33 1.02 -2.84
C ILE A 60 1.47 0.23 -1.88
N GLY A 61 0.21 0.01 -2.24
CA GLY A 61 -0.66 -0.72 -1.34
C GLY A 61 -1.75 -1.53 -2.00
N GLU A 62 -2.35 -2.39 -1.20
CA GLU A 62 -3.51 -3.18 -1.59
C GLU A 62 -4.58 -3.11 -0.52
N ALA A 63 -5.83 -3.28 -0.95
CA ALA A 63 -6.99 -3.29 -0.08
C ALA A 63 -7.62 -4.66 -0.08
N LYS A 64 -7.88 -5.20 1.11
CA LYS A 64 -8.57 -6.49 1.30
C LYS A 64 -9.57 -6.33 2.43
N THR A 65 -10.84 -6.65 2.16
CA THR A 65 -11.89 -6.47 3.18
C THR A 65 -11.62 -7.30 4.44
N ASN A 66 -11.04 -8.48 4.27
CA ASN A 66 -10.63 -9.34 5.37
C ASN A 66 -9.22 -9.86 5.05
N LEU A 67 -8.21 -9.27 5.66
CA LEU A 67 -6.81 -9.53 5.36
C LEU A 67 -6.37 -10.88 5.92
N SER A 68 -5.74 -11.70 5.08
CA SER A 68 -5.22 -13.01 5.43
C SER A 68 -3.71 -13.11 5.20
N LEU A 69 -3.08 -14.15 5.75
CA LEU A 69 -1.67 -14.42 5.50
C LEU A 69 -1.39 -14.58 4.01
N ARG A 70 -2.28 -15.25 3.29
CA ARG A 70 -2.13 -15.45 1.85
C ARG A 70 -2.10 -14.13 1.10
N HIS A 71 -2.93 -13.17 1.50
CA HIS A 71 -2.92 -11.84 0.89
C HIS A 71 -1.58 -11.16 1.07
N ILE A 72 -0.96 -11.32 2.25
CA ILE A 72 0.35 -10.74 2.52
C ILE A 72 1.42 -11.40 1.65
N GLU A 73 1.39 -12.74 1.55
CA GLU A 73 2.34 -13.47 0.72
C GLU A 73 2.23 -13.07 -0.75
N ASP A 74 0.99 -12.96 -1.26
CA ASP A 74 0.75 -12.54 -2.64
C ASP A 74 1.25 -11.11 -2.87
N PHE A 75 1.03 -10.23 -1.91
CA PHE A 75 1.51 -8.84 -2.00
C PHE A 75 3.05 -8.78 -2.00
N LEU A 76 3.70 -9.58 -1.16
CA LEU A 76 5.16 -9.63 -1.14
C LEU A 76 5.72 -10.09 -2.48
N ASP A 77 5.09 -11.07 -3.11
CA ASP A 77 5.50 -11.52 -4.45
C ASP A 77 5.31 -10.43 -5.49
N ARG A 78 4.18 -9.71 -5.42
CA ARG A 78 3.92 -8.59 -6.33
C ARG A 78 4.93 -7.47 -6.12
N LEU A 79 5.33 -7.19 -4.87
CA LEU A 79 6.33 -6.18 -4.56
C LEU A 79 7.68 -6.47 -5.19
N LYS A 80 8.05 -7.74 -5.33
CA LYS A 80 9.30 -8.11 -6.03
C LYS A 80 9.27 -7.64 -7.48
N ASP A 81 8.16 -7.86 -8.16
CA ASP A 81 7.99 -7.41 -9.55
C ASP A 81 7.98 -5.89 -9.65
N ILE A 82 7.31 -5.23 -8.71
CA ILE A 82 7.21 -3.78 -8.68
C ILE A 82 8.59 -3.15 -8.48
N ARG A 83 9.39 -3.72 -7.59
CA ARG A 83 10.74 -3.20 -7.31
C ARG A 83 11.67 -3.28 -8.53
N GLU A 84 11.39 -4.14 -9.47
CA GLU A 84 12.19 -4.24 -10.69
C GLU A 84 11.95 -3.09 -11.67
N VAL A 85 10.82 -2.38 -11.53
CA VAL A 85 10.42 -1.33 -12.48
C VAL A 85 10.20 0.04 -11.85
N ILE A 86 10.16 0.12 -10.53
CA ILE A 86 10.01 1.39 -9.81
C ILE A 86 11.30 1.67 -9.05
N ASP A 87 11.88 2.84 -9.33
CA ASP A 87 13.09 3.29 -8.65
C ASP A 87 12.76 3.94 -7.32
N GLY A 88 13.68 3.82 -6.38
CA GLY A 88 13.59 4.50 -5.11
C GLY A 88 12.92 3.67 -4.02
N GLU A 89 12.77 4.30 -2.87
CA GLU A 89 12.20 3.66 -1.69
C GLU A 89 10.72 3.41 -1.86
N ILE A 90 10.27 2.26 -1.37
CA ILE A 90 8.85 1.89 -1.37
C ILE A 90 8.39 1.72 0.07
N LEU A 91 7.27 2.36 0.40
CA LEU A 91 6.53 2.08 1.63
C LEU A 91 5.35 1.18 1.27
N PRO A 92 5.40 -0.11 1.61
CA PRO A 92 4.27 -1.00 1.34
C PRO A 92 3.22 -0.89 2.43
N ILE A 93 1.96 -0.75 2.03
CA ILE A 93 0.84 -0.66 2.96
C ILE A 93 -0.28 -1.60 2.53
N MET A 94 -1.07 -2.03 3.50
CA MET A 94 -2.30 -2.76 3.21
C MET A 94 -3.42 -2.15 4.04
N VAL A 95 -4.61 -2.02 3.43
CA VAL A 95 -5.78 -1.51 4.13
C VAL A 95 -6.83 -2.60 4.20
N THR A 96 -7.54 -2.67 5.33
CA THR A 96 -8.52 -3.72 5.57
C THR A 96 -9.59 -3.25 6.55
N HIS A 97 -10.71 -3.97 6.57
CA HIS A 97 -11.71 -3.76 7.62
C HIS A 97 -11.34 -4.55 8.87
N MET A 98 -10.74 -5.73 8.70
CA MET A 98 -10.40 -6.58 9.84
C MET A 98 -9.32 -7.60 9.46
N THR A 99 -8.56 -8.00 10.46
CA THR A 99 -7.64 -9.13 10.35
C THR A 99 -7.36 -9.68 11.75
N GLU A 100 -6.77 -10.86 11.80
CA GLU A 100 -6.34 -11.44 13.06
C GLU A 100 -5.01 -10.81 13.51
N PRO A 101 -4.76 -10.71 14.83
CA PRO A 101 -3.52 -10.12 15.34
C PRO A 101 -2.25 -10.74 14.78
N GLU A 102 -2.24 -12.06 14.58
CA GLU A 102 -1.08 -12.77 14.05
C GLU A 102 -0.77 -12.35 12.61
N VAL A 103 -1.80 -12.05 11.84
CA VAL A 103 -1.66 -11.60 10.45
C VAL A 103 -1.06 -10.20 10.42
N GLU A 104 -1.54 -9.29 11.25
CA GLU A 104 -0.98 -7.96 11.34
C GLU A 104 0.48 -8.00 11.78
N GLU A 105 0.79 -8.82 12.78
CA GLU A 105 2.15 -8.99 13.28
C GLU A 105 3.08 -9.48 12.17
N TYR A 106 2.62 -10.46 11.39
CA TYR A 106 3.39 -10.97 10.25
C TYR A 106 3.66 -9.89 9.21
N ALA A 107 2.63 -9.08 8.89
CA ALA A 107 2.78 -7.98 7.95
C ALA A 107 3.85 -6.99 8.43
N LEU A 108 3.81 -6.61 9.70
CA LEU A 108 4.79 -5.71 10.30
C LEU A 108 6.21 -6.26 10.21
N LYS A 109 6.38 -7.55 10.48
CA LYS A 109 7.70 -8.21 10.36
C LYS A 109 8.23 -8.14 8.93
N LYS A 110 7.35 -8.11 7.95
CA LYS A 110 7.72 -8.01 6.53
C LYS A 110 7.81 -6.57 6.04
N GLY A 111 7.69 -5.61 6.94
CA GLY A 111 7.81 -4.19 6.59
C GLY A 111 6.56 -3.58 6.00
N ILE A 112 5.42 -4.25 6.14
CA ILE A 112 4.14 -3.76 5.60
C ILE A 112 3.35 -3.11 6.72
N LYS A 113 2.92 -1.86 6.52
CA LYS A 113 2.03 -1.17 7.45
C LYS A 113 0.59 -1.54 7.12
N VAL A 114 -0.18 -1.93 8.14
CA VAL A 114 -1.61 -2.24 7.99
C VAL A 114 -2.42 -1.09 8.57
N TYR A 115 -3.38 -0.59 7.79
CA TYR A 115 -4.36 0.39 8.23
C TYR A 115 -5.75 -0.20 8.20
N TYR A 116 -6.52 0.10 9.23
CA TYR A 116 -7.90 -0.35 9.34
C TYR A 116 -8.86 0.76 8.92
N SER A 117 -9.97 0.38 8.30
CA SER A 117 -10.94 1.36 7.83
C SER A 117 -11.54 2.19 8.97
N TYR A 118 -11.57 1.67 10.18
CA TYR A 118 -12.06 2.45 11.33
C TYR A 118 -11.13 3.62 11.70
N GLU A 119 -9.91 3.66 11.13
CA GLU A 119 -9.01 4.79 11.33
C GLU A 119 -9.26 5.93 10.34
N PHE A 120 -10.06 5.66 9.32
CA PHE A 120 -10.29 6.60 8.21
C PHE A 120 -11.20 7.76 8.60
#